data_8a29ceeb24764b3ca0c8e4ece88c7939
#
_entry.id   8a29ceeb24764b3ca0c8e4ece88c7939
#
_cell.length_a   1.000
_cell.length_b   1.000
_cell.length_c   1.000
_cell.angle_alpha   90.00
_cell.angle_beta   90.00
_cell.angle_gamma   90.00
#
_symmetry.space_group_name_H-M   'P 1'
#
loop_
_entity.id
_entity.type
_entity.pdbx_description
1 polymer ?
#
loop_
_entity_poly.entity_id
_entity_poly.type
_entity_poly.pdbx_seq_one_letter_code
_entity_poly.pdbx_strand_id
1 'polypeptide(L)'
;MKLRMTNYECRMLVILLIGIMFAMSSCAGGKKEELKTVKVTRGSIRAQIPSTGIIQPRNRLEIKPPIAGRVDEVLVSEGQGVKKGQILAWLSSSDRAALLDAARAKGEEEVKRWEDIYKPTPIVAPLNGFIIQRAVEPGQSISASDPILVMADYLIVKAQVDETDIGSIKIGQTVNIELDAYPGQPISGRVEHVAFESKTVSNVNIYEVDIVPGNVPGFFRAGMSATVNFVLQEKDNIMILPLNTVKKLGNKSYVFVVKEAGKKPESLQIATGLENSLHVEVVSGLAEGAEVVVPTIKMVEDLNSRSQRRRGPTNPLQRQNNN
;
A
#
# COMPACT_ATOMS: atom_id res chain seq x y z
N MET A 1 86.58 -12.09 8.58
CA MET A 1 86.35 -13.29 7.77
C MET A 1 85.66 -12.92 6.52
N LYS A 2 86.44 -12.71 5.40
CA LYS A 2 85.86 -12.28 4.09
C LYS A 2 85.51 -13.54 3.33
N LEU A 3 84.22 -13.84 3.14
CA LEU A 3 83.72 -14.88 2.24
C LEU A 3 83.91 -14.42 0.78
N ARG A 4 84.84 -15.01 0.08
CA ARG A 4 84.99 -14.91 -1.39
C ARG A 4 83.95 -15.83 -2.01
N MET A 5 82.81 -15.29 -2.47
CA MET A 5 81.87 -16.00 -3.29
C MET A 5 82.47 -16.27 -4.70
N THR A 6 82.51 -17.51 -5.13
CA THR A 6 83.01 -17.92 -6.44
C THR A 6 81.98 -17.59 -7.51
N ASN A 7 82.42 -17.28 -8.73
CA ASN A 7 81.59 -16.84 -9.89
C ASN A 7 80.47 -17.83 -10.23
N TYR A 8 80.51 -19.06 -9.73
CA TYR A 8 79.48 -20.08 -9.93
C TYR A 8 78.27 -19.86 -9.05
N GLU A 9 78.44 -19.48 -7.82
CA GLU A 9 77.34 -19.20 -6.90
C GLU A 9 76.55 -17.97 -7.28
N CYS A 10 77.22 -16.97 -7.84
CA CYS A 10 76.55 -15.74 -8.31
C CYS A 10 75.67 -16.03 -9.55
N ARG A 11 76.12 -16.91 -10.45
CA ARG A 11 75.32 -17.36 -11.63
C ARG A 11 74.14 -18.19 -11.26
N MET A 12 74.25 -19.08 -10.29
CA MET A 12 73.13 -19.90 -9.76
C MET A 12 72.07 -19.04 -9.10
N LEU A 13 72.46 -18.01 -8.32
CA LEU A 13 71.55 -17.07 -7.71
C LEU A 13 70.79 -16.18 -8.67
N VAL A 14 71.43 -15.77 -9.76
CA VAL A 14 70.80 -14.98 -10.81
C VAL A 14 69.83 -15.84 -11.63
N ILE A 15 70.11 -17.10 -11.91
CA ILE A 15 69.20 -18.01 -12.60
C ILE A 15 68.00 -18.34 -11.70
N LEU A 16 68.21 -18.53 -10.40
CA LEU A 16 67.13 -18.76 -9.43
C LEU A 16 66.21 -17.53 -9.27
N LEU A 17 66.76 -16.33 -9.26
CA LEU A 17 66.01 -15.07 -9.20
C LEU A 17 65.20 -14.79 -10.50
N ILE A 18 65.74 -15.15 -11.69
CA ILE A 18 65.04 -15.06 -12.94
C ILE A 18 63.90 -16.09 -13.02
N GLY A 19 64.13 -17.29 -12.48
CA GLY A 19 63.09 -18.36 -12.40
C GLY A 19 61.93 -17.96 -11.47
N ILE A 20 62.19 -17.32 -10.34
CA ILE A 20 61.19 -16.83 -9.40
C ILE A 20 60.42 -15.63 -9.98
N MET A 21 61.07 -14.76 -10.75
CA MET A 21 60.43 -13.62 -11.43
C MET A 21 59.50 -14.06 -12.58
N PHE A 22 59.81 -15.20 -13.26
CA PHE A 22 58.96 -15.78 -14.29
C PHE A 22 57.78 -16.57 -13.72
N ALA A 23 57.94 -17.13 -12.51
CA ALA A 23 56.83 -17.84 -11.83
C ALA A 23 55.77 -16.90 -11.21
N MET A 24 56.13 -15.62 -10.96
CA MET A 24 55.17 -14.62 -10.43
C MET A 24 54.33 -13.93 -11.50
N SER A 25 54.65 -14.11 -12.79
CA SER A 25 53.90 -13.51 -13.93
C SER A 25 52.69 -14.33 -14.38
N SER A 26 52.38 -15.48 -13.77
CA SER A 26 51.33 -16.42 -14.27
C SER A 26 50.03 -16.45 -13.47
N CYS A 27 49.74 -15.46 -12.60
CA CYS A 27 48.49 -15.38 -11.86
C CYS A 27 47.73 -14.09 -12.07
N ALA A 28 47.60 -13.64 -13.33
CA ALA A 28 46.57 -12.67 -13.71
C ALA A 28 45.31 -13.43 -14.23
N GLY A 29 44.79 -14.33 -13.41
CA GLY A 29 43.47 -14.91 -13.58
C GLY A 29 42.42 -13.84 -13.33
N GLY A 30 41.99 -13.11 -14.38
CA GLY A 30 40.85 -12.21 -14.27
C GLY A 30 39.67 -12.98 -13.70
N LYS A 31 39.15 -12.57 -12.52
CA LYS A 31 37.88 -13.06 -12.01
C LYS A 31 36.84 -12.90 -13.11
N LYS A 32 36.39 -13.99 -13.69
CA LYS A 32 35.18 -14.00 -14.53
C LYS A 32 34.05 -13.51 -13.59
N GLU A 33 33.60 -12.29 -13.78
CA GLU A 33 32.36 -11.83 -13.16
C GLU A 33 31.26 -12.81 -13.59
N GLU A 34 30.74 -13.60 -12.66
CA GLU A 34 29.56 -14.42 -12.89
C GLU A 34 28.39 -13.50 -13.21
N LEU A 35 28.02 -13.44 -14.47
CA LEU A 35 26.88 -12.68 -14.95
C LEU A 35 25.60 -13.37 -14.46
N LYS A 36 24.84 -12.71 -13.59
CA LYS A 36 23.52 -13.20 -13.21
C LYS A 36 22.60 -13.10 -14.42
N THR A 37 22.05 -14.23 -14.84
CA THR A 37 21.07 -14.31 -15.94
C THR A 37 19.68 -14.58 -15.39
N VAL A 38 18.67 -14.05 -16.07
CA VAL A 38 17.24 -14.27 -15.80
C VAL A 38 16.58 -14.65 -17.12
N LYS A 39 15.67 -15.62 -17.11
CA LYS A 39 14.90 -16.02 -18.29
C LYS A 39 13.63 -15.20 -18.42
N VAL A 40 13.28 -14.89 -19.67
CA VAL A 40 11.95 -14.35 -19.99
C VAL A 40 10.92 -15.42 -19.72
N THR A 41 9.97 -15.14 -18.86
CA THR A 41 8.88 -16.07 -18.49
C THR A 41 7.52 -15.44 -18.78
N ARG A 42 6.49 -16.27 -18.85
CA ARG A 42 5.11 -15.76 -18.86
C ARG A 42 4.62 -15.56 -17.45
N GLY A 43 3.89 -14.46 -17.24
CA GLY A 43 3.30 -14.12 -15.97
C GLY A 43 2.23 -13.05 -16.09
N SER A 44 1.78 -12.54 -14.95
CA SER A 44 0.87 -11.41 -14.87
C SER A 44 1.59 -10.17 -14.34
N ILE A 45 1.18 -9.01 -14.84
CA ILE A 45 1.60 -7.70 -14.30
C ILE A 45 0.35 -6.91 -13.92
N ARG A 46 0.37 -6.36 -12.70
CA ARG A 46 -0.60 -5.39 -12.24
C ARG A 46 0.10 -4.07 -11.99
N ALA A 47 -0.32 -3.02 -12.70
CA ALA A 47 0.06 -1.66 -12.39
C ALA A 47 -0.92 -1.14 -11.33
N GLN A 48 -0.40 -0.66 -10.21
CA GLN A 48 -1.19 -0.23 -9.06
C GLN A 48 -0.64 1.06 -8.50
N ILE A 49 -1.53 1.89 -7.95
CA ILE A 49 -1.17 3.05 -7.14
C ILE A 49 -1.42 2.66 -5.68
N PRO A 50 -0.38 2.58 -4.84
CA PRO A 50 -0.55 2.38 -3.40
C PRO A 50 -0.94 3.69 -2.73
N SER A 51 -1.90 3.63 -1.83
CA SER A 51 -2.33 4.76 -1.00
C SER A 51 -2.62 4.30 0.41
N THR A 52 -2.49 5.19 1.38
CA THR A 52 -2.91 4.92 2.75
C THR A 52 -4.39 5.21 2.92
N GLY A 53 -5.06 4.43 3.72
CA GLY A 53 -6.48 4.61 4.01
C GLY A 53 -6.79 4.34 5.47
N ILE A 54 -7.93 4.84 5.91
CA ILE A 54 -8.47 4.60 7.25
C ILE A 54 -9.89 4.10 7.12
N ILE A 55 -10.24 3.07 7.88
CA ILE A 55 -11.60 2.58 7.96
C ILE A 55 -12.44 3.56 8.74
N GLN A 56 -13.52 4.01 8.14
CA GLN A 56 -14.46 4.92 8.76
C GLN A 56 -15.90 4.47 8.50
N PRO A 57 -16.84 4.77 9.40
CA PRO A 57 -18.25 4.66 9.08
C PRO A 57 -18.59 5.67 7.97
N ARG A 58 -19.37 5.24 6.98
CA ARG A 58 -19.84 6.17 5.94
C ARG A 58 -20.68 7.27 6.57
N ASN A 59 -21.69 6.89 7.36
CA ASN A 59 -22.48 7.79 8.16
C ASN A 59 -22.30 7.43 9.64
N ARG A 60 -21.73 8.36 10.39
CA ARG A 60 -21.60 8.27 11.85
C ARG A 60 -22.74 9.07 12.47
N LEU A 61 -23.59 8.39 13.20
CA LEU A 61 -24.76 8.99 13.83
C LEU A 61 -24.66 8.86 15.34
N GLU A 62 -24.68 10.01 16.01
CA GLU A 62 -24.79 10.10 17.46
C GLU A 62 -26.28 10.08 17.86
N ILE A 63 -26.66 9.07 18.64
CA ILE A 63 -28.01 8.96 19.17
C ILE A 63 -28.05 9.72 20.49
N LYS A 64 -28.82 10.79 20.51
CA LYS A 64 -29.04 11.62 21.71
C LYS A 64 -30.43 11.35 22.26
N PRO A 65 -30.60 11.41 23.60
CA PRO A 65 -31.89 11.21 24.20
C PRO A 65 -32.82 12.41 23.93
N PRO A 66 -34.12 12.20 23.74
CA PRO A 66 -35.08 13.29 23.50
C PRO A 66 -35.33 14.16 24.74
N ILE A 67 -35.03 13.66 25.92
CA ILE A 67 -35.21 14.32 27.23
C ILE A 67 -34.01 13.99 28.13
N ALA A 68 -33.72 14.87 29.10
CA ALA A 68 -32.77 14.53 30.16
C ALA A 68 -33.39 13.49 31.12
N GLY A 69 -32.55 12.64 31.70
CA GLY A 69 -33.03 11.61 32.59
C GLY A 69 -31.98 10.61 33.04
N ARG A 70 -32.42 9.45 33.53
CA ARG A 70 -31.56 8.34 33.92
C ARG A 70 -31.75 7.17 32.96
N VAL A 71 -30.65 6.55 32.54
CA VAL A 71 -30.67 5.34 31.73
C VAL A 71 -31.14 4.17 32.60
N ASP A 72 -32.28 3.57 32.26
CA ASP A 72 -32.81 2.40 33.00
C ASP A 72 -32.08 1.14 32.53
N GLU A 73 -32.02 0.93 31.22
CA GLU A 73 -31.43 -0.28 30.63
C GLU A 73 -30.86 0.03 29.24
N VAL A 74 -29.78 -0.62 28.89
CA VAL A 74 -29.18 -0.61 27.52
C VAL A 74 -29.25 -2.01 26.95
N LEU A 75 -30.00 -2.18 25.85
CA LEU A 75 -30.33 -3.49 25.25
C LEU A 75 -29.36 -3.94 24.18
N VAL A 76 -28.35 -3.13 23.87
CA VAL A 76 -27.40 -3.38 22.78
C VAL A 76 -25.95 -3.26 23.22
N SER A 77 -25.08 -3.99 22.51
CA SER A 77 -23.65 -3.99 22.74
C SER A 77 -22.90 -3.39 21.55
N GLU A 78 -21.66 -2.95 21.78
CA GLU A 78 -20.77 -2.51 20.72
C GLU A 78 -20.52 -3.65 19.70
N GLY A 79 -20.54 -3.30 18.41
CA GLY A 79 -20.43 -4.24 17.30
C GLY A 79 -21.74 -4.95 16.94
N GLN A 80 -22.81 -4.78 17.70
CA GLN A 80 -24.10 -5.41 17.43
C GLN A 80 -24.82 -4.74 16.26
N GLY A 81 -25.30 -5.56 15.32
CA GLY A 81 -26.20 -5.12 14.25
C GLY A 81 -27.58 -4.77 14.76
N VAL A 82 -28.16 -3.66 14.32
CA VAL A 82 -29.48 -3.17 14.72
C VAL A 82 -30.31 -2.79 13.49
N LYS A 83 -31.63 -2.92 13.63
CA LYS A 83 -32.58 -2.55 12.59
C LYS A 83 -33.27 -1.24 12.93
N LYS A 84 -33.64 -0.48 11.91
CA LYS A 84 -34.46 0.74 12.07
C LYS A 84 -35.71 0.44 12.90
N GLY A 85 -35.95 1.28 13.93
CA GLY A 85 -37.06 1.13 14.85
C GLY A 85 -36.82 0.14 16.03
N GLN A 86 -35.69 -0.55 16.05
CA GLN A 86 -35.31 -1.40 17.17
C GLN A 86 -35.04 -0.56 18.42
N ILE A 87 -35.54 -1.00 19.56
CA ILE A 87 -35.29 -0.35 20.86
C ILE A 87 -33.84 -0.66 21.26
N LEU A 88 -33.08 0.39 21.57
CA LEU A 88 -31.67 0.30 21.95
C LEU A 88 -31.46 0.47 23.45
N ALA A 89 -32.26 1.34 24.07
CA ALA A 89 -32.20 1.64 25.49
C ALA A 89 -33.55 2.12 26.01
N TRP A 90 -33.73 2.04 27.32
CA TRP A 90 -34.84 2.62 28.04
C TRP A 90 -34.35 3.78 28.91
N LEU A 91 -35.10 4.88 28.92
CA LEU A 91 -34.77 6.11 29.63
C LEU A 91 -35.92 6.52 30.53
N SER A 92 -35.63 6.77 31.80
CA SER A 92 -36.52 7.46 32.72
C SER A 92 -36.27 8.96 32.66
N SER A 93 -37.32 9.77 32.52
CA SER A 93 -37.18 11.21 32.78
C SER A 93 -36.72 11.47 34.22
N SER A 94 -36.13 12.63 34.46
CA SER A 94 -35.70 13.02 35.82
C SER A 94 -36.83 12.92 36.85
N ASP A 95 -38.06 13.34 36.46
CA ASP A 95 -39.23 13.27 37.32
C ASP A 95 -39.66 11.82 37.62
N ARG A 96 -39.69 10.95 36.56
CA ARG A 96 -39.98 9.54 36.73
C ARG A 96 -38.96 8.87 37.65
N ALA A 97 -37.69 9.14 37.46
CA ALA A 97 -36.60 8.60 38.27
C ALA A 97 -36.76 8.98 39.74
N ALA A 98 -37.06 10.27 40.04
CA ALA A 98 -37.28 10.72 41.41
C ALA A 98 -38.52 10.11 42.08
N LEU A 99 -39.63 9.94 41.31
CA LEU A 99 -40.85 9.31 41.81
C LEU A 99 -40.60 7.81 42.14
N LEU A 100 -39.87 7.07 41.28
CA LEU A 100 -39.53 5.68 41.53
C LEU A 100 -38.58 5.51 42.72
N ASP A 101 -37.61 6.41 42.89
CA ASP A 101 -36.71 6.39 44.04
C ASP A 101 -37.47 6.66 45.36
N ALA A 102 -38.43 7.58 45.34
CA ALA A 102 -39.34 7.80 46.50
C ALA A 102 -40.28 6.61 46.77
N ALA A 103 -40.76 5.93 45.71
CA ALA A 103 -41.60 4.76 45.81
C ALA A 103 -40.86 3.56 46.41
N ARG A 104 -39.59 3.37 46.08
CA ARG A 104 -38.72 2.32 46.64
C ARG A 104 -38.63 2.39 48.17
N ALA A 105 -38.65 3.59 48.73
CA ALA A 105 -38.65 3.79 50.17
C ALA A 105 -39.98 3.37 50.83
N LYS A 106 -41.08 3.21 50.04
CA LYS A 106 -42.43 2.82 50.53
C LYS A 106 -42.75 1.34 50.28
N GLY A 107 -42.00 0.65 49.43
CA GLY A 107 -42.17 -0.77 49.16
C GLY A 107 -42.48 -1.13 47.72
N GLU A 108 -42.40 -2.42 47.38
CA GLU A 108 -42.51 -2.93 46.01
C GLU A 108 -43.85 -2.67 45.32
N GLU A 109 -44.96 -2.64 46.06
CA GLU A 109 -46.29 -2.38 45.50
C GLU A 109 -46.41 -0.94 44.98
N GLU A 110 -45.85 0.03 45.69
CA GLU A 110 -45.79 1.42 45.19
C GLU A 110 -44.88 1.55 44.01
N VAL A 111 -43.75 0.85 43.94
CA VAL A 111 -42.85 0.86 42.76
C VAL A 111 -43.63 0.38 41.54
N LYS A 112 -44.28 -0.80 41.60
CA LYS A 112 -45.06 -1.35 40.47
C LYS A 112 -46.17 -0.39 40.02
N ARG A 113 -46.84 0.28 40.97
CA ARG A 113 -47.90 1.27 40.66
C ARG A 113 -47.37 2.42 39.87
N TRP A 114 -46.20 2.98 40.25
CA TRP A 114 -45.58 4.10 39.52
C TRP A 114 -44.98 3.64 38.19
N GLU A 115 -44.43 2.46 38.07
CA GLU A 115 -43.96 1.86 36.81
C GLU A 115 -45.10 1.68 35.79
N ASP A 116 -46.29 1.32 36.25
CA ASP A 116 -47.46 1.17 35.39
C ASP A 116 -48.01 2.51 34.90
N ILE A 117 -47.97 3.55 35.73
CA ILE A 117 -48.45 4.90 35.38
C ILE A 117 -47.46 5.62 34.48
N TYR A 118 -46.17 5.57 34.78
CA TYR A 118 -45.10 6.28 34.04
C TYR A 118 -44.22 5.28 33.31
N LYS A 119 -44.50 5.07 32.05
CA LYS A 119 -43.67 4.20 31.19
C LYS A 119 -42.33 4.86 30.85
N PRO A 120 -41.23 4.08 30.73
CA PRO A 120 -39.94 4.61 30.27
C PRO A 120 -40.01 5.02 28.82
N THR A 121 -39.15 5.95 28.44
CA THR A 121 -39.02 6.43 27.06
C THR A 121 -38.09 5.51 26.30
N PRO A 122 -38.52 4.90 25.15
CA PRO A 122 -37.64 4.08 24.35
C PRO A 122 -36.72 4.95 23.50
N ILE A 123 -35.46 4.58 23.44
CA ILE A 123 -34.51 5.09 22.49
C ILE A 123 -34.43 4.09 21.35
N VAL A 124 -34.76 4.50 20.13
CA VAL A 124 -34.86 3.63 18.96
C VAL A 124 -33.81 3.93 17.90
N ALA A 125 -33.38 2.90 17.16
CA ALA A 125 -32.47 3.04 16.03
C ALA A 125 -33.17 3.81 14.88
N PRO A 126 -32.61 4.92 14.38
CA PRO A 126 -33.19 5.70 13.29
C PRO A 126 -32.96 5.06 11.90
N LEU A 127 -31.97 4.18 11.76
CA LEU A 127 -31.61 3.49 10.54
C LEU A 127 -31.11 2.06 10.81
N ASN A 128 -30.93 1.26 9.75
CA ASN A 128 -30.26 -0.04 9.85
C ASN A 128 -28.76 0.17 9.94
N GLY A 129 -28.06 -0.59 10.76
CA GLY A 129 -26.63 -0.47 10.92
C GLY A 129 -26.11 -1.27 12.10
N PHE A 130 -25.06 -0.79 12.74
CA PHE A 130 -24.47 -1.40 13.93
C PHE A 130 -23.99 -0.35 14.92
N ILE A 131 -23.89 -0.75 16.18
CA ILE A 131 -23.40 0.13 17.26
C ILE A 131 -21.88 0.16 17.24
N ILE A 132 -21.31 1.36 17.10
CA ILE A 132 -19.85 1.57 17.14
C ILE A 132 -19.38 1.75 18.58
N GLN A 133 -20.14 2.53 19.34
CA GLN A 133 -19.77 2.93 20.69
C GLN A 133 -21.00 3.01 21.59
N ARG A 134 -20.84 2.52 22.81
CA ARG A 134 -21.79 2.70 23.90
C ARG A 134 -21.17 3.64 24.93
N ALA A 135 -21.71 4.87 25.00
CA ALA A 135 -21.17 5.94 25.82
C ALA A 135 -21.81 6.01 27.23
N VAL A 136 -22.80 5.15 27.52
CA VAL A 136 -23.55 5.21 28.77
C VAL A 136 -23.77 3.82 29.37
N GLU A 137 -23.91 3.79 30.69
CA GLU A 137 -24.23 2.59 31.50
C GLU A 137 -25.59 2.72 32.15
N PRO A 138 -26.28 1.58 32.47
CA PRO A 138 -27.49 1.57 33.25
C PRO A 138 -27.30 2.29 34.58
N GLY A 139 -28.28 3.11 34.98
CA GLY A 139 -28.24 3.92 36.20
C GLY A 139 -27.62 5.31 36.06
N GLN A 140 -26.92 5.57 34.93
CA GLN A 140 -26.28 6.88 34.67
C GLN A 140 -27.32 7.95 34.37
N SER A 141 -27.14 9.15 34.96
CA SER A 141 -27.89 10.37 34.59
C SER A 141 -27.27 11.05 33.42
N ILE A 142 -28.08 11.46 32.44
CA ILE A 142 -27.67 12.05 31.17
C ILE A 142 -28.48 13.30 30.85
N SER A 143 -27.89 14.23 30.11
CA SER A 143 -28.59 15.37 29.56
C SER A 143 -29.05 15.10 28.11
N ALA A 144 -29.96 15.92 27.59
CA ALA A 144 -30.45 15.78 26.21
C ALA A 144 -29.36 16.07 25.15
N SER A 145 -28.25 16.70 25.51
CA SER A 145 -27.11 16.98 24.63
C SER A 145 -26.12 15.84 24.55
N ASP A 146 -26.10 14.92 25.52
CA ASP A 146 -25.09 13.87 25.63
C ASP A 146 -25.40 12.72 24.67
N PRO A 147 -24.47 12.29 23.80
CA PRO A 147 -24.66 11.12 22.99
C PRO A 147 -24.64 9.87 23.87
N ILE A 148 -25.66 9.02 23.76
CA ILE A 148 -25.78 7.77 24.51
C ILE A 148 -25.20 6.58 23.76
N LEU A 149 -25.38 6.56 22.44
CA LEU A 149 -24.90 5.55 21.55
C LEU A 149 -24.39 6.19 20.27
N VAL A 150 -23.40 5.58 19.65
CA VAL A 150 -22.95 5.97 18.31
C VAL A 150 -23.17 4.78 17.39
N MET A 151 -23.86 4.99 16.29
CA MET A 151 -24.11 3.95 15.29
C MET A 151 -23.58 4.35 13.91
N ALA A 152 -23.37 3.33 13.08
CA ALA A 152 -23.04 3.48 11.67
C ALA A 152 -23.97 2.64 10.81
N ASP A 153 -24.11 3.03 9.56
CA ASP A 153 -24.78 2.22 8.54
C ASP A 153 -23.85 1.10 8.04
N TYR A 154 -22.69 1.44 7.49
CA TYR A 154 -21.65 0.51 7.10
C TYR A 154 -20.27 1.17 7.12
N LEU A 155 -19.22 0.33 7.08
CA LEU A 155 -17.85 0.80 7.07
C LEU A 155 -17.33 0.93 5.63
N ILE A 156 -16.63 2.02 5.37
CA ILE A 156 -15.89 2.27 4.13
C ILE A 156 -14.40 2.44 4.47
N VAL A 157 -13.56 2.33 3.47
CA VAL A 157 -12.16 2.74 3.55
C VAL A 157 -12.04 4.09 2.86
N LYS A 158 -11.60 5.09 3.62
CA LYS A 158 -11.31 6.41 3.10
C LYS A 158 -9.81 6.48 2.80
N ALA A 159 -9.45 6.37 1.52
CA ALA A 159 -8.08 6.44 1.04
C ALA A 159 -7.65 7.88 0.79
N GLN A 160 -6.37 8.17 1.03
CA GLN A 160 -5.73 9.47 0.81
C GLN A 160 -4.82 9.35 -0.40
N VAL A 161 -5.23 9.93 -1.52
CA VAL A 161 -4.54 9.85 -2.80
C VAL A 161 -3.88 11.18 -3.12
N ASP A 162 -2.61 11.13 -3.56
CA ASP A 162 -1.85 12.30 -3.99
C ASP A 162 -2.49 12.96 -5.23
N GLU A 163 -2.34 14.28 -5.37
CA GLU A 163 -2.82 15.07 -6.51
C GLU A 163 -2.25 14.56 -7.85
N THR A 164 -1.02 14.03 -7.84
CA THR A 164 -0.39 13.50 -9.05
C THR A 164 -1.04 12.21 -9.57
N ASP A 165 -1.69 11.44 -8.69
CA ASP A 165 -2.24 10.12 -8.99
C ASP A 165 -3.76 10.12 -9.18
N ILE A 166 -4.47 11.13 -8.62
CA ILE A 166 -5.94 11.17 -8.63
C ILE A 166 -6.54 11.14 -10.02
N GLY A 167 -5.84 11.72 -11.01
CA GLY A 167 -6.27 11.73 -12.41
C GLY A 167 -6.39 10.34 -13.04
N SER A 168 -5.75 9.34 -12.44
CA SER A 168 -5.77 7.94 -12.89
C SER A 168 -6.85 7.10 -12.20
N ILE A 169 -7.51 7.62 -11.17
CA ILE A 169 -8.52 6.92 -10.38
C ILE A 169 -9.91 7.23 -10.89
N LYS A 170 -10.75 6.20 -11.02
CA LYS A 170 -12.12 6.31 -11.55
C LYS A 170 -13.12 5.67 -10.59
N ILE A 171 -14.33 6.26 -10.55
CA ILE A 171 -15.46 5.64 -9.86
C ILE A 171 -15.74 4.27 -10.45
N GLY A 172 -16.03 3.28 -9.61
CA GLY A 172 -16.25 1.89 -10.00
C GLY A 172 -14.97 1.05 -10.18
N GLN A 173 -13.79 1.66 -10.08
CA GLN A 173 -12.50 0.96 -10.19
C GLN A 173 -12.31 -0.04 -9.04
N THR A 174 -11.75 -1.22 -9.37
CA THR A 174 -11.42 -2.25 -8.39
C THR A 174 -10.17 -1.85 -7.61
N VAL A 175 -10.19 -2.09 -6.30
CA VAL A 175 -9.08 -1.87 -5.40
C VAL A 175 -8.85 -3.09 -4.53
N ASN A 176 -7.62 -3.28 -4.09
CA ASN A 176 -7.24 -4.26 -3.09
C ASN A 176 -6.91 -3.51 -1.79
N ILE A 177 -7.64 -3.85 -0.73
CA ILE A 177 -7.50 -3.28 0.61
C ILE A 177 -6.75 -4.29 1.45
N GLU A 178 -5.66 -3.90 2.06
CA GLU A 178 -4.90 -4.70 3.00
C GLU A 178 -4.81 -3.96 4.33
N LEU A 179 -5.33 -4.58 5.40
CA LEU A 179 -5.30 -3.99 6.73
C LEU A 179 -3.91 -4.16 7.34
N ASP A 180 -3.37 -3.11 7.93
CA ASP A 180 -2.06 -3.14 8.58
C ASP A 180 -2.03 -4.13 9.76
N ALA A 181 -3.18 -4.32 10.44
CA ALA A 181 -3.34 -5.28 11.52
C ALA A 181 -3.48 -6.75 11.05
N TYR A 182 -3.80 -7.00 9.77
CA TYR A 182 -4.02 -8.33 9.21
C TYR A 182 -3.34 -8.48 7.84
N PRO A 183 -2.00 -8.49 7.80
CA PRO A 183 -1.25 -8.61 6.55
C PRO A 183 -1.51 -9.96 5.87
N GLY A 184 -1.51 -9.94 4.54
CA GLY A 184 -1.72 -11.15 3.74
C GLY A 184 -3.19 -11.57 3.58
N GLN A 185 -4.14 -10.76 4.04
CA GLN A 185 -5.57 -10.98 3.84
C GLN A 185 -6.19 -9.83 3.01
N PRO A 186 -5.92 -9.77 1.71
CA PRO A 186 -6.45 -8.70 0.87
C PRO A 186 -7.98 -8.79 0.74
N ILE A 187 -8.63 -7.66 0.90
CA ILE A 187 -10.07 -7.49 0.74
C ILE A 187 -10.30 -6.73 -0.56
N SER A 188 -11.07 -7.31 -1.46
CA SER A 188 -11.46 -6.59 -2.69
C SER A 188 -12.48 -5.51 -2.36
N GLY A 189 -12.30 -4.33 -2.94
CA GLY A 189 -13.21 -3.20 -2.82
C GLY A 189 -13.45 -2.50 -4.15
N ARG A 190 -14.30 -1.49 -4.13
CA ARG A 190 -14.61 -0.66 -5.29
C ARG A 190 -14.68 0.81 -4.90
N VAL A 191 -14.11 1.67 -5.75
CA VAL A 191 -14.22 3.12 -5.60
C VAL A 191 -15.68 3.54 -5.76
N GLU A 192 -16.25 4.17 -4.75
CA GLU A 192 -17.62 4.69 -4.77
C GLU A 192 -17.65 6.18 -5.08
N HIS A 193 -16.75 6.93 -4.46
CA HIS A 193 -16.70 8.39 -4.58
C HIS A 193 -15.26 8.89 -4.56
N VAL A 194 -15.00 9.95 -5.32
CA VAL A 194 -13.74 10.71 -5.31
C VAL A 194 -14.10 12.13 -4.90
N ALA A 195 -13.42 12.65 -3.87
CA ALA A 195 -13.69 14.00 -3.38
C ALA A 195 -13.40 15.06 -4.45
N PHE A 196 -14.25 16.08 -4.55
CA PHE A 196 -14.05 17.21 -5.46
C PHE A 196 -13.09 18.26 -4.91
N GLU A 197 -12.83 18.24 -3.62
CA GLU A 197 -11.96 19.18 -2.93
C GLU A 197 -10.78 18.44 -2.32
N SER A 198 -9.58 18.99 -2.49
CA SER A 198 -8.37 18.50 -1.86
C SER A 198 -8.27 18.95 -0.41
N LYS A 199 -7.58 18.18 0.41
CA LYS A 199 -7.16 18.54 1.76
C LYS A 199 -5.65 18.60 1.82
N THR A 200 -5.11 19.60 2.49
CA THR A 200 -3.67 19.67 2.74
C THR A 200 -3.34 18.96 4.04
N VAL A 201 -2.61 17.87 3.94
CA VAL A 201 -2.11 17.09 5.08
C VAL A 201 -0.60 17.09 5.03
N SER A 202 0.06 17.52 6.11
CA SER A 202 1.53 17.59 6.18
C SER A 202 2.17 18.31 4.97
N ASN A 203 1.53 19.37 4.49
CA ASN A 203 1.97 20.20 3.34
C ASN A 203 1.91 19.47 1.97
N VAL A 204 1.13 18.38 1.87
CA VAL A 204 0.83 17.65 0.64
C VAL A 204 -0.66 17.74 0.35
N ASN A 205 -1.02 18.04 -0.90
CA ASN A 205 -2.41 18.03 -1.33
C ASN A 205 -2.86 16.61 -1.61
N ILE A 206 -3.87 16.17 -0.88
CA ILE A 206 -4.48 14.85 -1.03
C ILE A 206 -5.96 14.98 -1.39
N TYR A 207 -6.46 13.99 -2.11
CA TYR A 207 -7.89 13.79 -2.36
C TYR A 207 -8.37 12.56 -1.60
N GLU A 208 -9.50 12.70 -0.91
CA GLU A 208 -10.15 11.56 -0.26
C GLU A 208 -10.93 10.74 -1.28
N VAL A 209 -10.72 9.43 -1.25
CA VAL A 209 -11.43 8.46 -2.10
C VAL A 209 -12.16 7.48 -1.20
N ASP A 210 -13.48 7.43 -1.31
CA ASP A 210 -14.32 6.52 -0.56
C ASP A 210 -14.42 5.18 -1.30
N ILE A 211 -14.11 4.10 -0.59
CA ILE A 211 -14.03 2.74 -1.12
C ILE A 211 -14.96 1.85 -0.31
N VAL A 212 -15.86 1.19 -1.00
CA VAL A 212 -16.75 0.19 -0.41
C VAL A 212 -16.10 -1.19 -0.52
N PRO A 213 -15.80 -1.87 0.60
CA PRO A 213 -15.30 -3.23 0.57
C PRO A 213 -16.41 -4.19 0.10
N GLY A 214 -16.07 -5.15 -0.76
CA GLY A 214 -17.03 -6.13 -1.29
C GLY A 214 -17.52 -7.11 -0.23
N ASN A 215 -16.68 -7.46 0.71
CA ASN A 215 -17.01 -8.27 1.87
C ASN A 215 -16.35 -7.65 3.11
N VAL A 216 -17.13 -7.45 4.17
CA VAL A 216 -16.63 -6.88 5.43
C VAL A 216 -16.38 -8.02 6.41
N PRO A 217 -15.11 -8.39 6.65
CA PRO A 217 -14.78 -9.42 7.62
C PRO A 217 -15.18 -9.02 9.05
N GLY A 218 -15.45 -10.00 9.91
CA GLY A 218 -15.83 -9.74 11.30
C GLY A 218 -14.77 -9.01 12.14
N PHE A 219 -13.52 -8.96 11.69
CA PHE A 219 -12.43 -8.21 12.34
C PHE A 219 -12.29 -6.75 11.86
N PHE A 220 -13.06 -6.32 10.89
CA PHE A 220 -13.04 -4.96 10.36
C PHE A 220 -13.55 -3.95 11.40
N ARG A 221 -12.76 -2.97 11.78
CA ARG A 221 -13.12 -1.99 12.82
C ARG A 221 -12.87 -0.57 12.34
N ALA A 222 -13.73 0.35 12.72
CA ALA A 222 -13.50 1.79 12.51
C ALA A 222 -12.20 2.23 13.21
N GLY A 223 -11.44 3.09 12.55
CA GLY A 223 -10.15 3.59 13.02
C GLY A 223 -8.93 2.74 12.62
N MET A 224 -9.13 1.55 12.03
CA MET A 224 -8.00 0.76 11.51
C MET A 224 -7.39 1.42 10.29
N SER A 225 -6.05 1.35 10.21
CA SER A 225 -5.29 1.74 9.02
C SER A 225 -5.25 0.61 8.00
N ALA A 226 -5.20 0.98 6.73
CA ALA A 226 -5.14 0.06 5.62
C ALA A 226 -4.26 0.63 4.50
N THR A 227 -3.58 -0.25 3.80
CA THR A 227 -2.97 0.03 2.50
C THR A 227 -3.98 -0.28 1.39
N VAL A 228 -4.23 0.68 0.53
CA VAL A 228 -5.16 0.55 -0.60
C VAL A 228 -4.39 0.57 -1.90
N ASN A 229 -4.49 -0.49 -2.69
CA ASN A 229 -3.86 -0.60 -3.99
C ASN A 229 -4.91 -0.44 -5.10
N PHE A 230 -4.91 0.72 -5.77
CA PHE A 230 -5.80 0.99 -6.91
C PHE A 230 -5.27 0.28 -8.15
N VAL A 231 -6.02 -0.68 -8.68
CA VAL A 231 -5.64 -1.44 -9.87
C VAL A 231 -5.90 -0.59 -11.12
N LEU A 232 -4.82 -0.08 -11.73
CA LEU A 232 -4.92 0.72 -12.96
C LEU A 232 -5.10 -0.17 -14.17
N GLN A 233 -4.27 -1.18 -14.27
CA GLN A 233 -4.26 -2.12 -15.38
C GLN A 233 -3.71 -3.46 -14.94
N GLU A 234 -4.32 -4.52 -15.44
CA GLU A 234 -3.87 -5.90 -15.24
C GLU A 234 -3.76 -6.59 -16.59
N LYS A 235 -2.68 -7.33 -16.79
CA LYS A 235 -2.47 -8.18 -17.95
C LYS A 235 -1.95 -9.52 -17.51
N ASP A 236 -2.58 -10.56 -18.03
CA ASP A 236 -2.22 -11.95 -17.77
C ASP A 236 -1.56 -12.59 -18.98
N ASN A 237 -0.78 -13.65 -18.72
CA ASN A 237 -0.13 -14.46 -19.74
C ASN A 237 0.74 -13.66 -20.72
N ILE A 238 1.41 -12.62 -20.26
CA ILE A 238 2.34 -11.80 -21.02
C ILE A 238 3.79 -12.19 -20.70
N MET A 239 4.73 -11.88 -21.61
CA MET A 239 6.17 -12.04 -21.36
C MET A 239 6.63 -10.99 -20.37
N ILE A 240 7.26 -11.41 -19.28
CA ILE A 240 7.75 -10.54 -18.22
C ILE A 240 9.24 -10.70 -17.97
N LEU A 241 9.86 -9.61 -17.54
CA LEU A 241 11.23 -9.56 -17.06
C LEU A 241 11.28 -8.76 -15.76
N PRO A 242 12.20 -9.10 -14.83
CA PRO A 242 12.48 -8.24 -13.69
C PRO A 242 12.93 -6.85 -14.14
N LEU A 243 12.38 -5.80 -13.52
CA LEU A 243 12.64 -4.40 -13.89
C LEU A 243 14.14 -4.04 -13.88
N ASN A 244 14.94 -4.66 -13.00
CA ASN A 244 16.38 -4.43 -12.89
C ASN A 244 17.18 -4.94 -14.09
N THR A 245 16.62 -5.78 -14.96
CA THR A 245 17.27 -6.28 -16.19
C THR A 245 17.11 -5.34 -17.37
N VAL A 246 16.16 -4.41 -17.31
CA VAL A 246 15.86 -3.46 -18.39
C VAL A 246 16.48 -2.10 -18.08
N LYS A 247 17.13 -1.50 -19.07
CA LYS A 247 17.67 -0.13 -18.98
C LYS A 247 16.98 0.77 -19.98
N LYS A 248 16.38 1.85 -19.47
CA LYS A 248 15.75 2.89 -20.28
C LYS A 248 16.80 3.95 -20.65
N LEU A 249 16.89 4.27 -21.92
CA LEU A 249 17.75 5.32 -22.45
C LEU A 249 16.93 6.26 -23.35
N GLY A 250 16.49 7.38 -22.80
CA GLY A 250 15.46 8.19 -23.44
C GLY A 250 14.16 7.39 -23.58
N ASN A 251 13.58 7.39 -24.79
CA ASN A 251 12.34 6.64 -25.10
C ASN A 251 12.57 5.18 -25.52
N LYS A 252 13.77 4.63 -25.32
CA LYS A 252 14.09 3.26 -25.75
C LYS A 252 14.51 2.41 -24.58
N SER A 253 14.02 1.15 -24.55
CA SER A 253 14.36 0.15 -23.55
C SER A 253 15.38 -0.82 -24.14
N TYR A 254 16.38 -1.19 -23.33
CA TYR A 254 17.46 -2.10 -23.70
C TYR A 254 17.65 -3.18 -22.67
N VAL A 255 17.99 -4.37 -23.14
CA VAL A 255 18.40 -5.52 -22.35
C VAL A 255 19.74 -6.03 -22.84
N PHE A 256 20.43 -6.83 -22.00
CA PHE A 256 21.69 -7.45 -22.38
C PHE A 256 21.48 -8.96 -22.52
N VAL A 257 21.76 -9.50 -23.70
CA VAL A 257 21.56 -10.92 -24.04
C VAL A 257 22.89 -11.57 -24.34
N VAL A 258 23.11 -12.79 -23.84
CA VAL A 258 24.27 -13.61 -24.20
C VAL A 258 23.85 -14.54 -25.34
N LYS A 259 24.35 -14.29 -26.54
CA LYS A 259 24.07 -15.12 -27.73
C LYS A 259 24.86 -16.42 -27.75
N GLU A 260 26.08 -16.42 -27.19
CA GLU A 260 26.97 -17.56 -27.14
C GLU A 260 27.68 -17.61 -25.78
N ALA A 261 27.81 -18.80 -25.21
CA ALA A 261 28.50 -18.97 -23.95
C ALA A 261 29.96 -18.47 -24.04
N GLY A 262 30.34 -17.55 -23.14
CA GLY A 262 31.69 -16.97 -23.07
C GLY A 262 31.92 -15.70 -23.87
N LYS A 263 30.95 -15.22 -24.68
CA LYS A 263 31.00 -13.92 -25.33
C LYS A 263 30.44 -12.80 -24.44
N LYS A 264 30.88 -11.57 -24.69
CA LYS A 264 30.35 -10.38 -23.99
C LYS A 264 28.85 -10.21 -24.32
N PRO A 265 28.00 -9.87 -23.31
CA PRO A 265 26.59 -9.57 -23.54
C PRO A 265 26.42 -8.43 -24.56
N GLU A 266 25.49 -8.61 -25.47
CA GLU A 266 25.12 -7.60 -26.45
C GLU A 266 23.87 -6.85 -26.00
N SER A 267 23.85 -5.54 -26.17
CA SER A 267 22.66 -4.72 -25.92
C SER A 267 21.64 -4.92 -27.05
N LEU A 268 20.44 -5.35 -26.70
CA LEU A 268 19.32 -5.52 -27.62
C LEU A 268 18.22 -4.50 -27.25
N GLN A 269 17.71 -3.77 -28.24
CA GLN A 269 16.56 -2.90 -28.03
C GLN A 269 15.29 -3.74 -28.01
N ILE A 270 14.43 -3.48 -27.02
CA ILE A 270 13.13 -4.15 -26.88
C ILE A 270 12.01 -3.10 -26.81
N ALA A 271 10.80 -3.52 -27.15
CA ALA A 271 9.59 -2.76 -26.84
C ALA A 271 9.01 -3.26 -25.52
N THR A 272 8.82 -2.34 -24.58
CA THR A 272 8.22 -2.62 -23.26
C THR A 272 6.80 -2.08 -23.22
N GLY A 273 5.94 -2.73 -22.45
CA GLY A 273 4.55 -2.33 -22.21
C GLY A 273 4.35 -1.93 -20.74
N LEU A 274 3.40 -2.61 -20.09
CA LEU A 274 3.05 -2.37 -18.69
C LEU A 274 4.23 -2.68 -17.77
N GLU A 275 4.41 -1.86 -16.74
CA GLU A 275 5.45 -2.08 -15.74
C GLU A 275 4.91 -1.84 -14.32
N ASN A 276 5.51 -2.53 -13.36
CA ASN A 276 5.32 -2.28 -11.94
C ASN A 276 6.69 -2.22 -11.24
N SER A 277 6.70 -2.16 -9.92
CA SER A 277 7.94 -2.08 -9.12
C SER A 277 8.88 -3.28 -9.26
N LEU A 278 8.39 -4.43 -9.73
CA LEU A 278 9.15 -5.68 -9.80
C LEU A 278 9.43 -6.13 -11.24
N HIS A 279 8.45 -6.00 -12.13
CA HIS A 279 8.47 -6.56 -13.48
C HIS A 279 8.08 -5.55 -14.55
N VAL A 280 8.49 -5.83 -15.77
CA VAL A 280 8.13 -5.09 -16.98
C VAL A 280 7.66 -6.07 -18.06
N GLU A 281 6.61 -5.70 -18.77
CA GLU A 281 6.10 -6.43 -19.93
C GLU A 281 7.04 -6.28 -21.12
N VAL A 282 7.38 -7.38 -21.78
CA VAL A 282 8.09 -7.41 -23.06
C VAL A 282 7.08 -7.63 -24.17
N VAL A 283 6.84 -6.57 -24.95
CA VAL A 283 5.90 -6.61 -26.08
C VAL A 283 6.56 -7.22 -27.33
N SER A 284 7.84 -6.87 -27.58
CA SER A 284 8.59 -7.41 -28.70
C SER A 284 10.10 -7.25 -28.49
N GLY A 285 10.88 -8.01 -29.28
CA GLY A 285 12.34 -7.96 -29.27
C GLY A 285 13.01 -9.13 -28.54
N LEU A 286 12.28 -9.94 -27.81
CA LEU A 286 12.77 -11.17 -27.16
C LEU A 286 11.78 -12.33 -27.39
N ALA A 287 12.33 -13.56 -27.39
CA ALA A 287 11.53 -14.77 -27.36
C ALA A 287 11.34 -15.25 -25.92
N GLU A 288 10.28 -16.03 -25.68
CA GLU A 288 10.07 -16.72 -24.42
C GLU A 288 11.26 -17.66 -24.13
N GLY A 289 11.73 -17.69 -22.88
CA GLY A 289 12.89 -18.47 -22.48
C GLY A 289 14.25 -17.84 -22.81
N ALA A 290 14.32 -16.69 -23.49
CA ALA A 290 15.57 -15.99 -23.75
C ALA A 290 16.27 -15.60 -22.43
N GLU A 291 17.60 -15.79 -22.37
CA GLU A 291 18.40 -15.44 -21.21
C GLU A 291 18.89 -13.98 -21.29
N VAL A 292 18.50 -13.21 -20.30
CA VAL A 292 18.83 -11.80 -20.15
C VAL A 292 19.77 -11.63 -18.96
N VAL A 293 20.82 -10.83 -19.13
CA VAL A 293 21.80 -10.56 -18.08
C VAL A 293 21.34 -9.38 -17.24
N VAL A 294 21.48 -9.50 -15.91
CA VAL A 294 21.34 -8.34 -15.01
C VAL A 294 22.54 -7.40 -15.27
N PRO A 295 22.31 -6.18 -15.78
CA PRO A 295 23.40 -5.31 -16.24
C PRO A 295 24.27 -4.83 -15.09
N THR A 296 25.59 -4.94 -15.28
CA THR A 296 26.57 -4.30 -14.38
C THR A 296 26.72 -2.81 -14.72
N ILE A 297 27.29 -2.04 -13.78
CA ILE A 297 27.54 -0.59 -13.97
C ILE A 297 28.33 -0.32 -15.27
N LYS A 298 29.37 -1.10 -15.53
CA LYS A 298 30.19 -0.99 -16.75
C LYS A 298 29.40 -1.17 -18.04
N MET A 299 28.45 -2.13 -18.07
CA MET A 299 27.59 -2.36 -19.25
C MET A 299 26.68 -1.16 -19.52
N VAL A 300 26.19 -0.53 -18.47
CA VAL A 300 25.32 0.65 -18.56
C VAL A 300 26.11 1.85 -19.06
N GLU A 301 27.34 2.06 -18.57
CA GLU A 301 28.25 3.11 -19.03
C GLU A 301 28.63 2.94 -20.51
N ASP A 302 28.95 1.72 -20.93
CA ASP A 302 29.21 1.40 -22.33
C ASP A 302 28.02 1.69 -23.25
N LEU A 303 26.80 1.38 -22.79
CA LEU A 303 25.58 1.69 -23.51
C LEU A 303 25.37 3.21 -23.65
N ASN A 304 25.57 3.96 -22.58
CA ASN A 304 25.45 5.41 -22.56
C ASN A 304 26.47 6.08 -23.50
N SER A 305 27.73 5.65 -23.48
CA SER A 305 28.78 6.20 -24.31
C SER A 305 28.54 5.94 -25.81
N ARG A 306 28.02 4.75 -26.18
CA ARG A 306 27.63 4.43 -27.56
C ARG A 306 26.47 5.28 -28.05
N SER A 307 25.48 5.57 -27.16
CA SER A 307 24.34 6.41 -27.54
C SER A 307 24.71 7.87 -27.75
N GLN A 308 25.67 8.41 -26.97
CA GLN A 308 26.18 9.75 -27.13
C GLN A 308 26.99 9.91 -28.43
N ARG A 309 27.80 8.92 -28.79
CA ARG A 309 28.55 8.92 -30.08
C ARG A 309 27.64 8.91 -31.32
N ARG A 310 26.45 8.30 -31.22
CA ARG A 310 25.45 8.31 -32.32
C ARG A 310 24.70 9.62 -32.46
N ARG A 311 24.71 10.50 -31.45
CA ARG A 311 24.08 11.84 -31.52
C ARG A 311 24.94 12.91 -32.19
N GLY A 312 26.17 12.64 -32.63
CA GLY A 312 27.07 13.58 -33.30
C GLY A 312 27.38 14.83 -32.44
N PRO A 313 28.51 15.51 -32.63
CA PRO A 313 28.73 16.77 -31.94
C PRO A 313 27.69 17.78 -32.44
N THR A 314 26.83 18.25 -31.54
CA THR A 314 26.02 19.44 -31.79
C THR A 314 26.98 20.60 -31.93
N ASN A 315 27.25 21.01 -33.19
CA ASN A 315 28.12 22.13 -33.50
C ASN A 315 27.49 23.41 -32.90
N PRO A 316 28.11 24.09 -31.92
CA PRO A 316 27.53 25.28 -31.29
C PRO A 316 27.49 26.51 -32.22
N LEU A 317 28.05 26.42 -33.42
CA LEU A 317 28.25 27.56 -34.35
C LEU A 317 27.13 27.79 -35.39
N GLN A 318 26.03 27.03 -35.35
CA GLN A 318 24.90 27.24 -36.27
C GLN A 318 23.74 28.08 -35.73
N ARG A 319 23.91 28.79 -34.61
CA ARG A 319 22.84 29.63 -34.00
C ARG A 319 22.98 31.13 -34.27
N GLN A 320 23.86 31.55 -35.23
CA GLN A 320 24.02 32.96 -35.55
C GLN A 320 23.85 33.24 -37.06
N ASN A 321 22.76 32.86 -37.67
CA ASN A 321 22.31 33.48 -38.91
C ASN A 321 20.87 33.11 -39.19
N ASN A 322 19.95 33.85 -38.60
CA ASN A 322 18.63 34.17 -39.12
C ASN A 322 18.05 35.27 -38.23
N ASN A 323 18.43 36.47 -38.59
CA ASN A 323 17.63 37.69 -38.38
C ASN A 323 16.82 37.94 -39.64
#